data_e154bd8b62ab8ffa51df2e738e9c6301
#
_entry.id   e154bd8b62ab8ffa51df2e738e9c6301
#
_cell.length_a   1.000
_cell.length_b   1.000
_cell.length_c   1.000
_cell.angle_alpha   90.00
_cell.angle_beta   90.00
_cell.angle_gamma   90.00
#
_symmetry.space_group_name_H-M   'P 1'
#
loop_
_entity.id
_entity.type
_entity.pdbx_description
1 polymer ?
#
loop_
_entity_poly.entity_id
_entity_poly.type
_entity_poly.pdbx_seq_one_letter_code
_entity_poly.pdbx_strand_id
1 'polypeptide(L)'
;MSAVGSTLFTLVDAAKEFGADGKPLRMANLLSQKNEILLDMVVREGNLPTGERASQQTGLPTSYYRLLNQGVPNSKDTSVQVDFHCSILEARTQVDKDVAEINGDLASFRFRRAKPQIEGLNQKTANTLIYGTAANPEEFIGLAAYYNAISGQNNADNIIDGGGVGSDNTSIYLVGWGEDTICGIYPKGSKAGLQHEDLGLQDAFDSNNYRFRAYLDWWQWKLGLAVMDWRYCVRICNIDTSELRAESASAADLVSLMSTAIDIIPSFGDCRPAFYCNRLVRSKLRNQALQAKKGSALTIPEAAKQFGNPVRPGDLNFLEIPVRLVDKITNAEARVV
;
A
#
# COMPACT_ATOMS: atom_id res chain seq x y z
N MET A 1 26.10 20.35 -17.08
CA MET A 1 26.77 19.06 -17.41
C MET A 1 25.67 18.06 -17.67
N SER A 2 25.57 17.60 -18.90
CA SER A 2 24.61 16.58 -19.33
C SER A 2 24.89 15.29 -18.56
N ALA A 3 23.87 14.73 -17.91
CA ALA A 3 23.95 13.38 -17.39
C ALA A 3 24.17 12.46 -18.60
N VAL A 4 25.29 11.78 -18.65
CA VAL A 4 25.47 10.67 -19.59
C VAL A 4 24.43 9.64 -19.17
N GLY A 5 23.41 9.42 -20.00
CA GLY A 5 22.27 8.54 -19.72
C GLY A 5 22.69 7.08 -19.72
N SER A 6 23.47 6.69 -18.72
CA SER A 6 23.79 5.31 -18.41
C SER A 6 22.95 4.88 -17.22
N THR A 7 22.28 3.75 -17.31
CA THR A 7 21.63 3.07 -16.19
C THR A 7 22.65 2.51 -15.19
N LEU A 8 23.94 2.56 -15.54
CA LEU A 8 25.05 2.07 -14.73
C LEU A 8 25.69 3.23 -13.95
N PHE A 9 26.11 2.91 -12.73
CA PHE A 9 26.80 3.84 -11.85
C PHE A 9 28.21 4.14 -12.37
N THR A 10 28.51 5.41 -12.63
CA THR A 10 29.76 5.85 -13.25
C THR A 10 30.77 6.40 -12.22
N LEU A 11 32.05 6.52 -12.64
CA LEU A 11 33.08 7.16 -11.83
C LEU A 11 32.77 8.62 -11.49
N VAL A 12 32.08 9.34 -12.38
CA VAL A 12 31.62 10.71 -12.15
C VAL A 12 30.55 10.76 -11.05
N ASP A 13 29.68 9.76 -10.99
CA ASP A 13 28.68 9.64 -9.93
C ASP A 13 29.35 9.28 -8.61
N ALA A 14 30.38 8.40 -8.63
CA ALA A 14 31.20 8.12 -7.46
C ALA A 14 31.89 9.38 -6.93
N ALA A 15 32.52 10.17 -7.82
CA ALA A 15 33.21 11.40 -7.43
C ALA A 15 32.30 12.44 -6.77
N LYS A 16 31.00 12.47 -7.12
CA LYS A 16 30.01 13.34 -6.44
C LYS A 16 29.66 12.90 -5.02
N GLU A 17 29.91 11.66 -4.67
CA GLU A 17 29.61 11.10 -3.35
C GLU A 17 30.73 11.23 -2.35
N PHE A 18 31.90 11.68 -2.81
CA PHE A 18 33.08 11.88 -1.96
C PHE A 18 33.34 13.37 -1.73
N GLY A 19 33.64 13.71 -0.47
CA GLY A 19 34.13 15.02 -0.11
C GLY A 19 35.58 15.23 -0.61
N ALA A 20 36.06 16.47 -0.53
CA ALA A 20 37.44 16.82 -0.87
C ALA A 20 38.49 16.01 -0.07
N ASP A 21 38.08 15.48 1.08
CA ASP A 21 38.93 14.65 1.98
C ASP A 21 38.90 13.14 1.59
N GLY A 22 38.31 12.76 0.46
CA GLY A 22 38.15 11.38 0.05
C GLY A 22 37.18 10.54 0.89
N LYS A 23 36.50 11.16 1.88
CA LYS A 23 35.51 10.47 2.70
C LYS A 23 34.13 10.51 2.05
N PRO A 24 33.33 9.43 2.19
CA PRO A 24 31.99 9.41 1.68
C PRO A 24 31.11 10.47 2.36
N LEU A 25 30.45 11.30 1.58
CA LEU A 25 29.48 12.26 2.05
C LEU A 25 28.25 11.56 2.64
N ARG A 26 27.61 12.17 3.63
CA ARG A 26 26.30 11.70 4.10
C ARG A 26 25.26 11.93 3.02
N MET A 27 24.69 10.85 2.52
CA MET A 27 23.55 10.94 1.59
C MET A 27 22.27 11.23 2.38
N ALA A 28 21.65 12.38 2.11
CA ALA A 28 20.30 12.67 2.58
C ALA A 28 19.30 12.03 1.60
N ASN A 29 18.52 11.07 2.07
CA ASN A 29 17.46 10.49 1.25
C ASN A 29 16.24 11.41 1.25
N LEU A 30 16.15 12.29 0.25
CA LEU A 30 15.04 13.22 0.06
C LEU A 30 13.82 12.56 -0.63
N LEU A 31 13.99 11.37 -1.19
CA LEU A 31 12.97 10.65 -1.94
C LEU A 31 12.24 9.61 -1.09
N SER A 32 12.61 9.46 0.18
CA SER A 32 11.95 8.52 1.08
C SER A 32 10.48 8.90 1.29
N GLN A 33 9.60 7.92 1.11
CA GLN A 33 8.16 8.06 1.30
C GLN A 33 7.69 7.18 2.45
N LYS A 34 6.65 7.64 3.15
CA LYS A 34 6.05 6.89 4.23
C LYS A 34 4.84 6.14 3.71
N ASN A 35 4.90 4.81 3.71
CA ASN A 35 3.84 3.93 3.26
C ASN A 35 3.55 2.91 4.38
N GLU A 36 2.82 3.35 5.40
CA GLU A 36 2.54 2.56 6.61
C GLU A 36 1.64 1.35 6.33
N ILE A 37 0.91 1.34 5.22
CA ILE A 37 0.03 0.24 4.82
C ILE A 37 0.76 -1.11 4.69
N LEU A 38 2.03 -1.10 4.27
CA LEU A 38 2.83 -2.31 4.15
C LEU A 38 3.25 -2.91 5.51
N LEU A 39 3.23 -2.10 6.58
CA LEU A 39 3.54 -2.55 7.94
C LEU A 39 2.33 -3.18 8.64
N ASP A 40 1.12 -2.70 8.31
CA ASP A 40 -0.12 -3.16 8.93
C ASP A 40 -0.68 -4.42 8.22
N MET A 41 -0.30 -4.62 6.95
CA MET A 41 -0.80 -5.72 6.13
C MET A 41 -0.41 -7.08 6.70
N VAL A 42 -1.41 -7.92 6.95
CA VAL A 42 -1.21 -9.33 7.30
C VAL A 42 -0.84 -10.10 6.04
N VAL A 43 0.26 -10.84 6.06
CA VAL A 43 0.74 -11.59 4.89
C VAL A 43 0.72 -13.09 5.18
N ARG A 44 0.11 -13.89 4.31
CA ARG A 44 0.02 -15.34 4.42
C ARG A 44 0.39 -16.07 3.14
N GLU A 45 0.67 -17.36 3.26
CA GLU A 45 0.92 -18.22 2.09
C GLU A 45 -0.37 -18.51 1.34
N GLY A 46 -0.35 -18.34 0.02
CA GLY A 46 -1.45 -18.70 -0.86
C GLY A 46 -1.56 -20.24 -1.04
N ASN A 47 -2.70 -20.72 -1.52
CA ASN A 47 -2.92 -22.14 -1.74
C ASN A 47 -2.45 -22.63 -3.14
N LEU A 48 -2.12 -21.69 -4.05
CA LEU A 48 -1.62 -21.98 -5.39
C LEU A 48 -0.20 -21.45 -5.59
N PRO A 49 0.58 -22.04 -6.52
CA PRO A 49 1.89 -21.52 -6.90
C PRO A 49 1.84 -20.12 -7.55
N THR A 50 0.67 -19.71 -8.07
CA THR A 50 0.44 -18.43 -8.73
C THR A 50 -0.29 -17.42 -7.87
N GLY A 51 -0.77 -17.84 -6.67
CA GLY A 51 -1.56 -16.98 -5.81
C GLY A 51 -2.50 -17.74 -4.90
N GLU A 52 -3.75 -17.33 -4.85
CA GLU A 52 -4.78 -17.95 -4.01
C GLU A 52 -6.10 -18.09 -4.75
N ARG A 53 -6.75 -19.22 -4.53
CA ARG A 53 -8.10 -19.51 -4.98
C ARG A 53 -9.03 -19.61 -3.78
N ALA A 54 -10.04 -18.76 -3.76
CA ALA A 54 -11.03 -18.69 -2.72
C ALA A 54 -12.44 -18.95 -3.26
N SER A 55 -13.34 -19.43 -2.42
CA SER A 55 -14.77 -19.53 -2.71
C SER A 55 -15.49 -18.49 -1.88
N GLN A 56 -16.13 -17.53 -2.54
CA GLN A 56 -16.96 -16.51 -1.89
C GLN A 56 -18.44 -16.94 -1.96
N GLN A 57 -19.11 -16.91 -0.82
CA GLN A 57 -20.53 -17.22 -0.74
C GLN A 57 -21.33 -16.00 -1.18
N THR A 58 -22.13 -16.17 -2.24
CA THR A 58 -22.94 -15.09 -2.87
C THR A 58 -24.42 -15.17 -2.54
N GLY A 59 -24.88 -16.29 -2.00
CA GLY A 59 -26.29 -16.42 -1.61
C GLY A 59 -26.49 -17.41 -0.49
N LEU A 60 -27.40 -17.05 0.42
CA LEU A 60 -27.80 -17.89 1.54
C LEU A 60 -28.99 -18.80 1.14
N PRO A 61 -29.06 -20.02 1.71
CA PRO A 61 -30.23 -20.87 1.53
C PRO A 61 -31.47 -20.22 2.17
N THR A 62 -32.60 -20.36 1.55
CA THR A 62 -33.89 -19.86 2.07
C THR A 62 -34.38 -20.77 3.20
N SER A 63 -34.68 -20.18 4.37
CA SER A 63 -35.29 -20.88 5.49
C SER A 63 -36.79 -20.66 5.51
N TYR A 64 -37.56 -21.71 5.90
CA TYR A 64 -39.02 -21.68 5.88
C TYR A 64 -39.55 -22.07 7.26
N TYR A 65 -40.58 -21.38 7.71
CA TYR A 65 -41.39 -21.83 8.84
C TYR A 65 -42.32 -22.97 8.40
N ARG A 66 -42.38 -24.01 9.24
CA ARG A 66 -43.18 -25.21 8.93
C ARG A 66 -44.41 -25.31 9.81
N LEU A 67 -45.56 -25.59 9.24
CA LEU A 67 -46.72 -26.06 9.97
C LEU A 67 -46.64 -27.56 10.23
N LEU A 68 -47.37 -28.05 11.25
CA LEU A 68 -47.46 -29.46 11.53
C LEU A 68 -48.04 -30.21 10.31
N ASN A 69 -47.42 -31.36 9.96
CA ASN A 69 -47.80 -32.21 8.83
C ASN A 69 -47.58 -31.59 7.43
N GLN A 70 -46.81 -30.51 7.30
CA GLN A 70 -46.37 -29.95 6.01
C GLN A 70 -44.87 -30.12 5.79
N GLY A 71 -44.49 -30.35 4.51
CA GLY A 71 -43.07 -30.39 4.11
C GLY A 71 -42.47 -28.98 3.91
N VAL A 72 -41.15 -28.90 3.89
CA VAL A 72 -40.38 -27.70 3.58
C VAL A 72 -39.57 -27.94 2.30
N PRO A 73 -39.58 -27.03 1.32
CA PRO A 73 -38.77 -27.18 0.10
C PRO A 73 -37.28 -27.14 0.42
N ASN A 74 -36.48 -27.89 -0.34
CA ASN A 74 -35.03 -27.85 -0.23
C ASN A 74 -34.52 -26.54 -0.81
N SER A 75 -33.52 -25.97 -0.15
CA SER A 75 -32.76 -24.83 -0.64
C SER A 75 -31.26 -25.06 -0.49
N LYS A 76 -30.46 -24.44 -1.32
CA LYS A 76 -29.01 -24.50 -1.28
C LYS A 76 -28.39 -23.10 -1.29
N ASP A 77 -27.21 -22.98 -0.77
CA ASP A 77 -26.35 -21.80 -0.92
C ASP A 77 -25.77 -21.70 -2.34
N THR A 78 -25.33 -20.52 -2.69
CA THR A 78 -24.58 -20.26 -3.93
C THR A 78 -23.22 -19.65 -3.58
N SER A 79 -22.19 -20.14 -4.24
CA SER A 79 -20.83 -19.64 -4.09
C SER A 79 -20.18 -19.40 -5.46
N VAL A 80 -19.28 -18.44 -5.52
CA VAL A 80 -18.46 -18.13 -6.69
C VAL A 80 -16.98 -18.30 -6.33
N GLN A 81 -16.24 -18.94 -7.24
CA GLN A 81 -14.81 -19.11 -7.10
C GLN A 81 -14.09 -17.87 -7.63
N VAL A 82 -13.17 -17.34 -6.84
CA VAL A 82 -12.36 -16.17 -7.18
C VAL A 82 -10.89 -16.52 -7.06
N ASP A 83 -10.11 -16.12 -8.06
CA ASP A 83 -8.66 -16.32 -8.09
C ASP A 83 -7.94 -14.97 -7.86
N PHE A 84 -7.02 -14.97 -6.90
CA PHE A 84 -6.15 -13.85 -6.61
C PHE A 84 -4.74 -14.18 -7.06
N HIS A 85 -4.12 -13.28 -7.83
CA HIS A 85 -2.80 -13.49 -8.41
C HIS A 85 -1.71 -12.78 -7.62
N CYS A 86 -0.52 -13.41 -7.54
CA CYS A 86 0.68 -12.80 -7.03
C CYS A 86 1.54 -12.28 -8.17
N SER A 87 2.15 -11.12 -7.95
CA SER A 87 3.14 -10.52 -8.84
C SER A 87 4.54 -10.73 -8.32
N ILE A 88 5.51 -10.68 -9.23
CA ILE A 88 6.93 -10.75 -8.92
C ILE A 88 7.54 -9.38 -9.20
N LEU A 89 8.00 -8.72 -8.15
CA LEU A 89 8.71 -7.46 -8.26
C LEU A 89 10.20 -7.70 -8.07
N GLU A 90 11.01 -7.31 -9.04
CA GLU A 90 12.46 -7.49 -9.03
C GLU A 90 13.20 -6.18 -9.20
N ALA A 91 14.36 -6.09 -8.57
CA ALA A 91 15.35 -5.05 -8.82
C ALA A 91 16.74 -5.67 -8.83
N ARG A 92 17.63 -5.11 -9.66
CA ARG A 92 19.02 -5.54 -9.74
C ARG A 92 19.93 -4.33 -9.62
N THR A 93 21.00 -4.49 -8.86
CA THR A 93 22.09 -3.51 -8.84
C THR A 93 23.31 -4.09 -9.52
N GLN A 94 23.98 -3.26 -10.30
CA GLN A 94 25.22 -3.60 -10.99
C GLN A 94 26.21 -2.46 -10.76
N VAL A 95 27.35 -2.79 -10.19
CA VAL A 95 28.41 -1.81 -9.90
C VAL A 95 29.73 -2.37 -10.38
N ASP A 96 30.46 -1.58 -11.17
CA ASP A 96 31.78 -1.93 -11.63
C ASP A 96 32.73 -2.22 -10.46
N LYS A 97 33.56 -3.26 -10.59
CA LYS A 97 34.49 -3.70 -9.56
C LYS A 97 35.43 -2.56 -9.12
N ASP A 98 36.04 -1.89 -10.09
CA ASP A 98 37.06 -0.88 -9.80
C ASP A 98 36.44 0.34 -9.12
N VAL A 99 35.19 0.70 -9.48
CA VAL A 99 34.42 1.77 -8.82
C VAL A 99 34.06 1.40 -7.38
N ALA A 100 33.68 0.15 -7.15
CA ALA A 100 33.28 -0.33 -5.83
C ALA A 100 34.46 -0.39 -4.84
N GLU A 101 35.67 -0.65 -5.35
CA GLU A 101 36.89 -0.84 -4.55
C GLU A 101 37.71 0.45 -4.33
N ILE A 102 37.33 1.58 -4.98
CA ILE A 102 38.08 2.86 -4.88
C ILE A 102 38.41 3.27 -3.44
N ASN A 103 37.53 3.02 -2.47
CA ASN A 103 37.71 3.43 -1.08
C ASN A 103 38.06 2.30 -0.11
N GLY A 104 38.28 1.10 -0.59
CA GLY A 104 38.65 -0.05 0.24
C GLY A 104 37.52 -0.59 1.15
N ASP A 105 36.34 0.05 1.23
CA ASP A 105 35.20 -0.41 2.01
C ASP A 105 34.02 -0.79 1.10
N LEU A 106 34.15 -1.96 0.49
CA LEU A 106 33.15 -2.54 -0.40
C LEU A 106 31.78 -2.75 0.28
N ALA A 107 31.78 -3.20 1.54
CA ALA A 107 30.55 -3.52 2.24
C ALA A 107 29.68 -2.28 2.48
N SER A 108 30.25 -1.20 3.00
CA SER A 108 29.55 0.06 3.19
C SER A 108 29.09 0.69 1.89
N PHE A 109 29.88 0.55 0.82
CA PHE A 109 29.51 1.05 -0.49
C PHE A 109 28.27 0.33 -1.03
N ARG A 110 28.28 -1.01 -1.03
CA ARG A 110 27.13 -1.83 -1.48
C ARG A 110 25.88 -1.57 -0.62
N PHE A 111 26.02 -1.46 0.70
CA PHE A 111 24.90 -1.14 1.59
C PHE A 111 24.27 0.22 1.27
N ARG A 112 25.08 1.24 0.94
CA ARG A 112 24.55 2.55 0.52
C ARG A 112 23.76 2.44 -0.79
N ARG A 113 24.16 1.57 -1.71
CA ARG A 113 23.46 1.32 -2.99
C ARG A 113 22.18 0.49 -2.81
N ALA A 114 22.14 -0.39 -1.82
CA ALA A 114 20.95 -1.18 -1.51
C ALA A 114 19.76 -0.34 -1.03
N LYS A 115 20.00 0.71 -0.23
CA LYS A 115 18.95 1.56 0.34
C LYS A 115 17.98 2.17 -0.69
N PRO A 116 18.44 2.83 -1.77
CA PRO A 116 17.54 3.35 -2.81
C PRO A 116 16.74 2.26 -3.52
N GLN A 117 17.31 1.07 -3.70
CA GLN A 117 16.61 -0.06 -4.32
C GLN A 117 15.46 -0.56 -3.43
N ILE A 118 15.71 -0.75 -2.14
CA ILE A 118 14.68 -1.15 -1.18
C ILE A 118 13.57 -0.10 -1.12
N GLU A 119 13.92 1.19 -1.12
CA GLU A 119 12.95 2.27 -1.15
C GLU A 119 12.12 2.27 -2.44
N GLY A 120 12.75 2.05 -3.59
CA GLY A 120 12.07 1.93 -4.89
C GLY A 120 11.07 0.76 -4.91
N LEU A 121 11.47 -0.40 -4.40
CA LEU A 121 10.60 -1.57 -4.25
C LEU A 121 9.42 -1.28 -3.32
N ASN A 122 9.66 -0.65 -2.16
CA ASN A 122 8.62 -0.25 -1.21
C ASN A 122 7.59 0.68 -1.87
N GLN A 123 8.05 1.73 -2.55
CA GLN A 123 7.19 2.69 -3.22
C GLN A 123 6.38 2.07 -4.36
N LYS A 124 7.00 1.18 -5.15
CA LYS A 124 6.30 0.48 -6.24
C LYS A 124 5.24 -0.47 -5.69
N THR A 125 5.58 -1.25 -4.66
CA THR A 125 4.64 -2.17 -4.00
C THR A 125 3.45 -1.41 -3.39
N ALA A 126 3.70 -0.31 -2.68
CA ALA A 126 2.63 0.51 -2.12
C ALA A 126 1.73 1.13 -3.20
N ASN A 127 2.32 1.54 -4.33
CA ASN A 127 1.56 2.03 -5.47
C ASN A 127 0.66 0.94 -6.07
N THR A 128 1.21 -0.25 -6.31
CA THR A 128 0.44 -1.38 -6.86
C THR A 128 -0.65 -1.85 -5.89
N LEU A 129 -0.39 -1.82 -4.57
CA LEU A 129 -1.39 -2.17 -3.56
C LEU A 129 -2.62 -1.25 -3.61
N ILE A 130 -2.44 0.02 -3.96
CA ILE A 130 -3.54 0.98 -4.11
C ILE A 130 -4.08 0.98 -5.54
N TYR A 131 -3.22 1.14 -6.55
CA TYR A 131 -3.62 1.44 -7.94
C TYR A 131 -3.33 0.32 -8.95
N GLY A 132 -2.89 -0.86 -8.51
CA GLY A 132 -2.70 -1.99 -9.42
C GLY A 132 -3.96 -2.31 -10.22
N THR A 133 -3.84 -2.55 -11.52
CA THR A 133 -4.98 -2.79 -12.41
C THR A 133 -4.77 -4.07 -13.21
N ALA A 134 -5.87 -4.71 -13.61
CA ALA A 134 -5.85 -5.87 -14.51
C ALA A 134 -5.33 -5.54 -15.92
N ALA A 135 -5.25 -4.24 -16.28
CA ALA A 135 -4.67 -3.82 -17.56
C ALA A 135 -3.14 -4.08 -17.64
N ASN A 136 -2.47 -4.12 -16.49
CA ASN A 136 -1.07 -4.47 -16.37
C ASN A 136 -0.94 -5.90 -15.84
N PRO A 137 -0.76 -6.92 -16.70
CA PRO A 137 -0.73 -8.32 -16.27
C PRO A 137 0.46 -8.67 -15.36
N GLU A 138 1.46 -7.79 -15.29
CA GLU A 138 2.64 -7.92 -14.41
C GLU A 138 2.34 -7.53 -12.96
N GLU A 139 1.25 -6.79 -12.72
CA GLU A 139 0.88 -6.27 -11.42
C GLU A 139 -0.34 -7.00 -10.86
N PHE A 140 -0.39 -7.19 -9.54
CA PHE A 140 -1.61 -7.66 -8.90
C PHE A 140 -2.65 -6.54 -8.81
N ILE A 141 -3.91 -6.91 -8.69
CA ILE A 141 -5.04 -5.95 -8.61
C ILE A 141 -5.02 -5.28 -7.25
N GLY A 142 -5.02 -3.93 -7.24
CA GLY A 142 -5.00 -3.10 -6.05
C GLY A 142 -6.39 -2.69 -5.57
N LEU A 143 -6.44 -2.05 -4.39
CA LEU A 143 -7.69 -1.65 -3.75
C LEU A 143 -8.55 -0.73 -4.62
N ALA A 144 -7.96 0.24 -5.32
CA ALA A 144 -8.72 1.18 -6.16
C ALA A 144 -9.44 0.48 -7.33
N ALA A 145 -8.90 -0.62 -7.84
CA ALA A 145 -9.50 -1.38 -8.92
C ALA A 145 -10.67 -2.26 -8.45
N TYR A 146 -10.60 -2.76 -7.21
CA TYR A 146 -11.74 -3.46 -6.60
C TYR A 146 -12.89 -2.52 -6.27
N TYR A 147 -12.60 -1.28 -5.80
CA TYR A 147 -13.58 -0.28 -5.37
C TYR A 147 -13.61 0.90 -6.35
N ASN A 148 -14.08 0.67 -7.58
CA ASN A 148 -13.97 1.60 -8.72
C ASN A 148 -15.29 2.19 -9.21
N ALA A 149 -16.44 1.79 -8.68
CA ALA A 149 -17.74 2.29 -9.10
C ALA A 149 -18.71 2.44 -7.92
N ILE A 150 -19.36 3.61 -7.82
CA ILE A 150 -20.31 3.95 -6.75
C ILE A 150 -21.64 3.20 -6.91
N SER A 151 -21.93 2.67 -8.10
CA SER A 151 -23.18 1.99 -8.39
C SER A 151 -22.98 0.79 -9.32
N GLY A 152 -23.94 -0.13 -9.32
CA GLY A 152 -23.98 -1.25 -10.26
C GLY A 152 -23.08 -2.44 -9.93
N GLN A 153 -22.37 -2.41 -8.80
CA GLN A 153 -21.53 -3.51 -8.31
C GLN A 153 -21.98 -3.95 -6.91
N ASN A 154 -21.66 -5.20 -6.54
CA ASN A 154 -22.04 -5.74 -5.22
C ASN A 154 -21.35 -5.01 -4.05
N ASN A 155 -20.19 -4.40 -4.29
CA ASN A 155 -19.42 -3.65 -3.31
C ASN A 155 -19.62 -2.13 -3.40
N ALA A 156 -20.63 -1.66 -4.15
CA ALA A 156 -20.93 -0.23 -4.29
C ALA A 156 -21.24 0.42 -2.93
N ASP A 157 -21.91 -0.30 -2.03
CA ASP A 157 -22.23 0.20 -0.68
C ASP A 157 -21.00 0.46 0.18
N ASN A 158 -19.84 -0.09 -0.19
CA ASN A 158 -18.56 0.15 0.48
C ASN A 158 -17.78 1.33 -0.13
N ILE A 159 -18.39 2.07 -1.04
CA ILE A 159 -17.80 3.24 -1.69
C ILE A 159 -18.62 4.46 -1.32
N ILE A 160 -17.98 5.41 -0.61
CA ILE A 160 -18.62 6.65 -0.15
C ILE A 160 -18.14 7.78 -1.05
N ASP A 161 -19.08 8.54 -1.61
CA ASP A 161 -18.77 9.71 -2.43
C ASP A 161 -18.50 10.94 -1.55
N GLY A 162 -17.34 11.53 -1.69
CA GLY A 162 -16.95 12.79 -1.05
C GLY A 162 -17.46 14.06 -1.76
N GLY A 163 -18.13 13.90 -2.92
CA GLY A 163 -18.81 14.99 -3.64
C GLY A 163 -17.92 15.75 -4.65
N GLY A 164 -16.64 15.44 -4.76
CA GLY A 164 -15.74 16.09 -5.72
C GLY A 164 -16.07 15.72 -7.17
N VAL A 165 -16.14 16.71 -8.04
CA VAL A 165 -16.51 16.53 -9.46
C VAL A 165 -15.32 16.69 -10.41
N GLY A 166 -14.18 17.17 -9.91
CA GLY A 166 -12.97 17.44 -10.68
C GLY A 166 -12.09 16.21 -10.92
N SER A 167 -10.87 16.46 -11.37
CA SER A 167 -9.80 15.46 -11.55
C SER A 167 -8.68 15.59 -10.51
N ASP A 168 -8.82 16.48 -9.55
CA ASP A 168 -7.90 16.71 -8.45
C ASP A 168 -8.43 16.10 -7.14
N ASN A 169 -9.03 14.93 -7.29
CA ASN A 169 -9.57 14.18 -6.17
C ASN A 169 -8.51 13.32 -5.47
N THR A 170 -8.84 12.94 -4.25
CA THR A 170 -8.10 11.94 -3.47
C THR A 170 -9.05 10.99 -2.77
N SER A 171 -8.54 9.88 -2.26
CA SER A 171 -9.34 8.91 -1.53
C SER A 171 -8.79 8.64 -0.14
N ILE A 172 -9.67 8.17 0.76
CA ILE A 172 -9.33 7.55 2.04
C ILE A 172 -9.77 6.09 1.97
N TYR A 173 -8.94 5.19 2.47
CA TYR A 173 -9.29 3.77 2.58
C TYR A 173 -9.37 3.38 4.05
N LEU A 174 -10.46 2.73 4.45
CA LEU A 174 -10.57 2.00 5.70
C LEU A 174 -10.44 0.52 5.37
N VAL A 175 -9.38 -0.13 5.85
CA VAL A 175 -9.10 -1.54 5.56
C VAL A 175 -9.04 -2.32 6.86
N GLY A 176 -9.83 -3.38 6.96
CA GLY A 176 -9.76 -4.36 8.02
C GLY A 176 -8.87 -5.53 7.63
N TRP A 177 -7.61 -5.51 8.07
CA TRP A 177 -6.64 -6.57 7.78
C TRP A 177 -6.90 -7.82 8.61
N GLY A 178 -6.97 -8.98 7.96
CA GLY A 178 -7.14 -10.27 8.61
C GLY A 178 -6.97 -11.41 7.62
N GLU A 179 -6.77 -12.63 8.10
CA GLU A 179 -6.56 -13.80 7.23
C GLU A 179 -7.78 -14.14 6.37
N ASP A 180 -8.99 -13.94 6.91
CA ASP A 180 -10.26 -14.25 6.26
C ASP A 180 -10.95 -12.99 5.68
N THR A 181 -10.35 -11.80 5.83
CA THR A 181 -10.91 -10.55 5.36
C THR A 181 -10.12 -10.03 4.15
N ILE A 182 -9.10 -9.21 4.40
CA ILE A 182 -8.20 -8.69 3.38
C ILE A 182 -6.77 -8.98 3.85
N CYS A 183 -6.00 -9.63 3.02
CA CYS A 183 -4.62 -9.99 3.35
C CYS A 183 -3.70 -9.89 2.14
N GLY A 184 -2.41 -9.71 2.42
CA GLY A 184 -1.35 -9.96 1.45
C GLY A 184 -1.12 -11.46 1.30
N ILE A 185 -0.82 -11.89 0.10
CA ILE A 185 -0.52 -13.29 -0.20
C ILE A 185 0.82 -13.41 -0.92
N TYR A 186 1.51 -14.53 -0.70
CA TYR A 186 2.68 -14.92 -1.50
C TYR A 186 2.49 -16.33 -2.05
N PRO A 187 3.13 -16.67 -3.19
CA PRO A 187 2.93 -17.95 -3.85
C PRO A 187 3.32 -19.14 -2.95
N LYS A 188 2.54 -20.21 -3.00
CA LYS A 188 2.80 -21.45 -2.27
C LYS A 188 4.20 -21.99 -2.58
N GLY A 189 4.94 -22.37 -1.52
CA GLY A 189 6.30 -22.88 -1.62
C GLY A 189 7.38 -21.82 -1.85
N SER A 190 7.03 -20.52 -1.87
CA SER A 190 7.99 -19.42 -1.89
C SER A 190 8.27 -18.91 -0.47
N LYS A 191 9.32 -18.08 -0.33
CA LYS A 191 9.61 -17.42 0.94
C LYS A 191 8.84 -16.10 1.04
N ALA A 192 8.31 -15.81 2.22
CA ALA A 192 7.68 -14.53 2.51
C ALA A 192 8.70 -13.37 2.53
N GLY A 193 8.23 -12.17 2.15
CA GLY A 193 9.00 -10.94 2.28
C GLY A 193 10.01 -10.68 1.16
N LEU A 194 10.77 -9.60 1.35
CA LEU A 194 11.82 -9.19 0.41
C LEU A 194 13.01 -10.14 0.52
N GLN A 195 13.37 -10.74 -0.61
CA GLN A 195 14.55 -11.59 -0.73
C GLN A 195 15.70 -10.79 -1.34
N HIS A 196 16.89 -11.01 -0.82
CA HIS A 196 18.12 -10.45 -1.35
C HIS A 196 19.12 -11.59 -1.56
N GLU A 197 19.73 -11.60 -2.73
CA GLU A 197 20.82 -12.51 -3.07
C GLU A 197 22.02 -11.70 -3.56
N ASP A 198 23.14 -11.92 -2.90
CA ASP A 198 24.43 -11.40 -3.34
C ASP A 198 25.02 -12.36 -4.39
N LEU A 199 25.00 -11.96 -5.63
CA LEU A 199 25.55 -12.76 -6.74
C LEU A 199 27.09 -12.65 -6.83
N GLY A 200 27.69 -11.79 -6.01
CA GLY A 200 29.14 -11.59 -5.98
C GLY A 200 29.70 -10.90 -7.21
N LEU A 201 30.97 -11.18 -7.50
CA LEU A 201 31.68 -10.63 -8.65
C LEU A 201 31.43 -11.50 -9.88
N GLN A 202 30.70 -10.96 -10.86
CA GLN A 202 30.36 -11.63 -12.10
C GLN A 202 30.71 -10.79 -13.33
N ASP A 203 30.68 -11.43 -14.51
CA ASP A 203 30.78 -10.73 -15.76
C ASP A 203 29.45 -10.07 -16.11
N ALA A 204 29.48 -8.78 -16.34
CA ALA A 204 28.35 -7.99 -16.78
C ALA A 204 28.61 -7.46 -18.20
N PHE A 205 27.58 -6.97 -18.88
CA PHE A 205 27.66 -6.47 -20.23
C PHE A 205 27.33 -4.98 -20.27
N ASP A 206 28.09 -4.24 -21.07
CA ASP A 206 27.81 -2.85 -21.38
C ASP A 206 26.74 -2.70 -22.49
N SER A 207 26.42 -1.46 -22.87
CA SER A 207 25.47 -1.16 -23.96
C SER A 207 25.92 -1.68 -25.34
N ASN A 208 27.22 -1.97 -25.52
CA ASN A 208 27.82 -2.52 -26.73
C ASN A 208 28.03 -4.03 -26.66
N ASN A 209 27.53 -4.68 -25.61
CA ASN A 209 27.68 -6.11 -25.37
C ASN A 209 29.10 -6.56 -25.07
N TYR A 210 30.00 -5.66 -24.60
CA TYR A 210 31.33 -6.02 -24.12
C TYR A 210 31.27 -6.38 -22.64
N ARG A 211 32.10 -7.36 -22.24
CA ARG A 211 32.13 -7.86 -20.87
C ARG A 211 33.00 -7.01 -19.96
N PHE A 212 32.55 -6.78 -18.76
CA PHE A 212 33.33 -6.20 -17.66
C PHE A 212 32.98 -6.86 -16.34
N ARG A 213 33.82 -6.74 -15.34
CA ARG A 213 33.62 -7.33 -14.03
C ARG A 213 32.80 -6.38 -13.14
N ALA A 214 31.70 -6.88 -12.59
CA ALA A 214 30.83 -6.09 -11.71
C ALA A 214 30.36 -6.91 -10.51
N TYR A 215 30.08 -6.21 -9.41
CA TYR A 215 29.33 -6.76 -8.29
C TYR A 215 27.86 -6.64 -8.60
N LEU A 216 27.14 -7.76 -8.46
CA LEU A 216 25.72 -7.87 -8.76
C LEU A 216 24.95 -8.21 -7.47
N ASP A 217 23.85 -7.49 -7.24
CA ASP A 217 22.85 -7.82 -6.22
C ASP A 217 21.50 -8.01 -6.88
N TRP A 218 20.75 -8.98 -6.41
CA TRP A 218 19.40 -9.28 -6.85
C TRP A 218 18.42 -9.17 -5.69
N TRP A 219 17.33 -8.45 -5.94
CA TRP A 219 16.24 -8.21 -5.01
C TRP A 219 14.95 -8.72 -5.61
N GLN A 220 14.20 -9.51 -4.88
CA GLN A 220 12.92 -10.02 -5.35
C GLN A 220 11.88 -9.95 -4.24
N TRP A 221 10.68 -9.51 -4.58
CA TRP A 221 9.53 -9.55 -3.71
C TRP A 221 8.34 -10.16 -4.45
N LYS A 222 7.79 -11.25 -3.91
CA LYS A 222 6.60 -11.91 -4.42
C LYS A 222 5.44 -11.54 -3.52
N LEU A 223 4.46 -10.84 -4.05
CA LEU A 223 3.32 -10.33 -3.30
C LEU A 223 2.07 -10.28 -4.16
N GLY A 224 0.92 -10.49 -3.55
CA GLY A 224 -0.41 -10.28 -4.11
C GLY A 224 -1.35 -9.76 -3.04
N LEU A 225 -2.52 -9.32 -3.44
CA LEU A 225 -3.60 -8.89 -2.56
C LEU A 225 -4.77 -9.86 -2.72
N ALA A 226 -5.24 -10.46 -1.62
CA ALA A 226 -6.45 -11.25 -1.57
C ALA A 226 -7.54 -10.48 -0.81
N VAL A 227 -8.66 -10.24 -1.49
CA VAL A 227 -9.86 -9.65 -0.91
C VAL A 227 -10.87 -10.77 -0.73
N MET A 228 -10.76 -11.48 0.42
CA MET A 228 -11.61 -12.64 0.71
C MET A 228 -13.05 -12.20 0.98
N ASP A 229 -13.19 -11.14 1.78
CA ASP A 229 -14.46 -10.47 2.03
C ASP A 229 -14.34 -8.97 1.72
N TRP A 230 -15.00 -8.55 0.64
CA TRP A 230 -14.97 -7.17 0.17
C TRP A 230 -15.62 -6.17 1.15
N ARG A 231 -16.47 -6.62 2.08
CA ARG A 231 -17.15 -5.77 3.07
C ARG A 231 -16.20 -5.15 4.10
N TYR A 232 -14.99 -5.69 4.23
CA TYR A 232 -13.96 -5.21 5.18
C TYR A 232 -13.05 -4.12 4.61
N CYS A 233 -13.36 -3.59 3.45
CA CYS A 233 -12.72 -2.37 2.96
C CYS A 233 -13.77 -1.35 2.54
N VAL A 234 -13.58 -0.12 2.95
CA VAL A 234 -14.40 1.02 2.55
C VAL A 234 -13.51 2.06 1.90
N ARG A 235 -13.89 2.53 0.71
CA ARG A 235 -13.23 3.62 0.01
C ARG A 235 -14.09 4.88 0.07
N ILE A 236 -13.56 5.93 0.65
CA ILE A 236 -14.12 7.29 0.54
C ILE A 236 -13.41 7.94 -0.64
N CYS A 237 -14.07 8.06 -1.77
CA CYS A 237 -13.53 8.61 -3.01
C CYS A 237 -14.02 10.04 -3.27
N ASN A 238 -13.56 10.65 -4.37
CA ASN A 238 -13.99 11.97 -4.81
C ASN A 238 -13.88 13.06 -3.73
N ILE A 239 -12.79 13.06 -2.98
CA ILE A 239 -12.48 14.15 -2.06
C ILE A 239 -11.70 15.21 -2.84
N ASP A 240 -12.33 16.34 -3.15
CA ASP A 240 -11.70 17.45 -3.86
C ASP A 240 -10.59 18.09 -3.03
N THR A 241 -9.37 18.07 -3.54
CA THR A 241 -8.18 18.54 -2.81
C THR A 241 -8.06 20.07 -2.83
N SER A 242 -8.58 20.74 -3.84
CA SER A 242 -8.56 22.20 -3.94
C SER A 242 -9.55 22.84 -2.97
N GLU A 243 -10.78 22.32 -2.90
CA GLU A 243 -11.78 22.75 -1.93
C GLU A 243 -11.36 22.45 -0.49
N LEU A 244 -10.76 21.26 -0.29
CA LEU A 244 -10.24 20.87 1.02
C LEU A 244 -9.09 21.80 1.49
N ARG A 245 -8.22 22.27 0.57
CA ARG A 245 -7.17 23.24 0.89
C ARG A 245 -7.74 24.61 1.22
N ALA A 246 -8.71 25.06 0.44
CA ALA A 246 -9.37 26.34 0.63
C ALA A 246 -10.28 26.39 1.87
N GLU A 247 -10.58 25.25 2.50
CA GLU A 247 -11.55 25.12 3.61
C GLU A 247 -12.91 25.72 3.22
N SER A 248 -13.32 25.51 1.97
CA SER A 248 -14.56 26.01 1.43
C SER A 248 -15.78 25.36 2.11
N ALA A 249 -16.95 25.98 1.98
CA ALA A 249 -18.19 25.41 2.51
C ALA A 249 -18.62 24.14 1.76
N SER A 250 -18.12 23.93 0.55
CA SER A 250 -18.33 22.74 -0.30
C SER A 250 -17.30 21.65 -0.07
N ALA A 251 -16.27 21.88 0.77
CA ALA A 251 -15.27 20.88 1.11
C ALA A 251 -15.90 19.68 1.80
N ALA A 252 -15.43 18.47 1.46
CA ALA A 252 -15.90 17.24 2.06
C ALA A 252 -15.74 17.23 3.60
N ASP A 253 -16.79 16.85 4.30
CA ASP A 253 -16.75 16.66 5.76
C ASP A 253 -16.10 15.33 6.11
N LEU A 254 -14.77 15.33 6.23
CA LEU A 254 -13.98 14.12 6.45
C LEU A 254 -14.41 13.36 7.71
N VAL A 255 -14.78 14.06 8.76
CA VAL A 255 -15.19 13.44 10.04
C VAL A 255 -16.48 12.66 9.87
N SER A 256 -17.49 13.24 9.20
CA SER A 256 -18.76 12.58 8.93
C SER A 256 -18.57 11.37 7.99
N LEU A 257 -17.80 11.52 6.91
CA LEU A 257 -17.53 10.44 5.96
C LEU A 257 -16.78 9.27 6.59
N MET A 258 -15.79 9.55 7.44
CA MET A 258 -15.05 8.51 8.17
C MET A 258 -15.90 7.80 9.21
N SER A 259 -16.82 8.51 9.87
CA SER A 259 -17.78 7.89 10.79
C SER A 259 -18.72 6.94 10.06
N THR A 260 -19.28 7.37 8.91
CA THR A 260 -20.12 6.50 8.06
C THR A 260 -19.33 5.26 7.59
N ALA A 261 -18.04 5.41 7.23
CA ALA A 261 -17.22 4.29 6.81
C ALA A 261 -17.03 3.22 7.89
N ILE A 262 -16.99 3.61 9.16
CA ILE A 262 -16.90 2.66 10.28
C ILE A 262 -18.16 1.81 10.38
N ASP A 263 -19.34 2.42 10.20
CA ASP A 263 -20.62 1.74 10.34
C ASP A 263 -20.91 0.73 9.20
N ILE A 264 -20.21 0.84 8.08
CA ILE A 264 -20.33 -0.10 6.94
C ILE A 264 -19.63 -1.44 7.22
N ILE A 265 -18.55 -1.45 8.01
CA ILE A 265 -17.81 -2.68 8.31
C ILE A 265 -18.62 -3.59 9.25
N PRO A 266 -18.85 -4.86 8.90
CA PRO A 266 -19.74 -5.74 9.67
C PRO A 266 -19.26 -6.04 11.08
N SER A 267 -17.96 -6.22 11.29
CA SER A 267 -17.34 -6.54 12.59
C SER A 267 -15.87 -6.16 12.62
N PHE A 268 -15.42 -5.67 13.77
CA PHE A 268 -13.98 -5.38 14.00
C PHE A 268 -13.27 -6.48 14.80
N GLY A 269 -14.01 -7.52 15.27
CA GLY A 269 -13.44 -8.59 16.07
C GLY A 269 -12.45 -9.47 15.33
N ASP A 270 -12.63 -9.64 14.02
CA ASP A 270 -11.87 -10.56 13.18
C ASP A 270 -10.81 -9.86 12.34
N CYS A 271 -10.65 -8.56 12.47
CA CYS A 271 -9.72 -7.76 11.66
C CYS A 271 -8.99 -6.69 12.46
N ARG A 272 -7.92 -6.18 11.88
CA ARG A 272 -7.17 -5.00 12.37
C ARG A 272 -7.51 -3.81 11.49
N PRO A 273 -8.46 -2.95 11.88
CA PRO A 273 -8.86 -1.83 11.06
C PRO A 273 -7.81 -0.72 11.08
N ALA A 274 -7.58 -0.10 9.93
CA ALA A 274 -6.77 1.10 9.84
C ALA A 274 -7.26 2.00 8.70
N PHE A 275 -7.26 3.31 8.93
CA PHE A 275 -7.48 4.31 7.90
C PHE A 275 -6.17 4.67 7.20
N TYR A 276 -6.22 4.75 5.88
CA TYR A 276 -5.09 5.15 5.04
C TYR A 276 -5.43 6.39 4.25
N CYS A 277 -4.62 7.40 4.40
CA CYS A 277 -4.81 8.67 3.70
C CYS A 277 -3.46 9.31 3.34
N ASN A 278 -3.50 10.32 2.47
CA ASN A 278 -2.34 11.11 2.13
C ASN A 278 -2.03 12.21 3.18
N ARG A 279 -0.91 12.91 3.01
CA ARG A 279 -0.47 13.97 3.93
C ARG A 279 -1.44 15.14 4.02
N LEU A 280 -2.09 15.50 2.90
CA LEU A 280 -3.03 16.62 2.85
C LEU A 280 -4.25 16.31 3.74
N VAL A 281 -4.90 15.18 3.50
CA VAL A 281 -6.07 14.73 4.27
C VAL A 281 -5.72 14.61 5.75
N ARG A 282 -4.60 13.96 6.08
CA ARG A 282 -4.15 13.82 7.47
C ARG A 282 -3.90 15.16 8.16
N SER A 283 -3.33 16.14 7.44
CA SER A 283 -3.14 17.50 7.97
C SER A 283 -4.46 18.18 8.25
N LYS A 284 -5.44 18.07 7.35
CA LYS A 284 -6.76 18.67 7.52
C LYS A 284 -7.57 18.01 8.64
N LEU A 285 -7.49 16.68 8.78
CA LEU A 285 -8.06 15.97 9.92
C LEU A 285 -7.49 16.46 11.26
N ARG A 286 -6.16 16.65 11.33
CA ARG A 286 -5.52 17.20 12.54
C ARG A 286 -6.00 18.61 12.85
N ASN A 287 -6.13 19.47 11.83
CA ASN A 287 -6.63 20.83 12.02
C ASN A 287 -8.08 20.82 12.51
N GLN A 288 -8.93 19.94 11.99
CA GLN A 288 -10.31 19.77 12.46
C GLN A 288 -10.37 19.30 13.91
N ALA A 289 -9.45 18.42 14.32
CA ALA A 289 -9.33 17.99 15.73
C ALA A 289 -8.93 19.14 16.68
N LEU A 290 -8.05 20.04 16.20
CA LEU A 290 -7.58 21.19 16.98
C LEU A 290 -8.63 22.32 17.02
N GLN A 291 -9.41 22.48 15.98
CA GLN A 291 -10.51 23.44 15.93
C GLN A 291 -11.73 22.86 16.63
N ALA A 292 -11.83 22.97 17.94
CA ALA A 292 -12.84 22.41 18.84
C ALA A 292 -14.34 22.54 18.43
N LYS A 293 -14.63 23.01 17.21
CA LYS A 293 -16.00 23.20 16.67
C LYS A 293 -16.66 21.90 16.16
N LYS A 294 -15.90 20.84 15.90
CA LYS A 294 -16.43 19.52 15.46
C LYS A 294 -16.05 18.40 16.43
N GLY A 295 -16.14 18.66 17.69
CA GLY A 295 -16.05 17.77 18.86
C GLY A 295 -15.41 16.38 18.70
N SER A 296 -14.55 16.06 19.62
CA SER A 296 -14.20 14.74 20.23
C SER A 296 -14.06 13.45 19.41
N ALA A 297 -14.39 13.37 18.14
CA ALA A 297 -14.19 12.15 17.35
C ALA A 297 -12.70 11.88 16.96
N LEU A 298 -11.85 12.90 17.07
CA LEU A 298 -10.42 12.81 16.86
C LEU A 298 -9.70 12.91 18.20
N THR A 299 -9.29 11.80 18.76
CA THR A 299 -8.44 11.77 19.95
C THR A 299 -6.98 11.71 19.55
N ILE A 300 -6.21 12.68 20.05
CA ILE A 300 -4.76 12.52 20.13
C ILE A 300 -4.55 11.64 21.37
N PRO A 301 -3.86 10.48 21.24
CA PRO A 301 -3.76 9.56 22.36
C PRO A 301 -2.89 10.14 23.48
N GLU A 302 -3.46 11.01 24.31
CA GLU A 302 -2.80 11.48 25.54
C GLU A 302 -2.80 10.40 26.63
N ALA A 303 -3.79 9.50 26.59
CA ALA A 303 -3.88 8.40 27.55
C ALA A 303 -2.73 7.40 27.42
N ALA A 304 -2.13 7.24 26.24
CA ALA A 304 -0.98 6.36 26.06
C ALA A 304 0.32 6.88 26.71
N LYS A 305 0.42 8.16 27.03
CA LYS A 305 1.53 8.72 27.81
C LYS A 305 1.55 8.22 29.26
N GLN A 306 0.40 7.83 29.79
CA GLN A 306 0.27 7.39 31.20
C GLN A 306 0.72 5.95 31.44
N PHE A 307 0.87 5.12 30.41
CA PHE A 307 1.24 3.70 30.50
C PHE A 307 2.59 3.34 29.88
N GLY A 308 3.50 4.28 29.71
CA GLY A 308 4.90 4.01 29.33
C GLY A 308 5.14 3.58 27.87
N ASN A 309 4.14 3.61 27.02
CA ASN A 309 4.30 3.35 25.60
C ASN A 309 4.58 4.67 24.87
N PRO A 310 5.74 4.86 24.21
CA PRO A 310 6.06 6.12 23.53
C PRO A 310 5.16 6.28 22.31
N VAL A 311 4.08 7.05 22.46
CA VAL A 311 3.29 7.51 21.31
C VAL A 311 4.18 8.46 20.52
N ARG A 312 4.46 8.10 19.26
CA ARG A 312 5.27 8.95 18.40
C ARG A 312 4.52 10.26 18.15
N PRO A 313 5.19 11.42 18.26
CA PRO A 313 4.58 12.68 17.90
C PRO A 313 4.03 12.62 16.48
N GLY A 314 2.73 12.81 16.32
CA GLY A 314 2.08 12.78 15.01
C GLY A 314 1.17 11.58 14.73
N ASP A 315 1.07 10.59 15.59
CA ASP A 315 0.07 9.55 15.45
C ASP A 315 -1.33 10.15 15.67
N LEU A 316 -2.25 9.80 14.78
CA LEU A 316 -3.63 10.24 14.79
C LEU A 316 -4.52 9.01 14.82
N ASN A 317 -5.49 8.99 15.73
CA ASN A 317 -6.51 7.96 15.79
C ASN A 317 -7.88 8.60 15.59
N PHE A 318 -8.75 7.92 14.87
CA PHE A 318 -10.15 8.28 14.70
C PHE A 318 -11.02 7.18 15.33
N LEU A 319 -11.73 7.49 16.41
CA LEU A 319 -12.53 6.51 17.17
C LEU A 319 -11.75 5.21 17.45
N GLU A 320 -10.55 5.34 18.04
CA GLU A 320 -9.61 4.25 18.37
C GLU A 320 -8.96 3.55 17.16
N ILE A 321 -9.40 3.82 15.94
CA ILE A 321 -8.79 3.28 14.71
C ILE A 321 -7.61 4.17 14.28
N PRO A 322 -6.42 3.61 14.03
CA PRO A 322 -5.26 4.38 13.63
C PRO A 322 -5.43 4.99 12.23
N VAL A 323 -5.04 6.27 12.09
CA VAL A 323 -4.97 6.96 10.79
C VAL A 323 -3.53 6.94 10.29
N ARG A 324 -3.26 6.11 9.31
CA ARG A 324 -1.94 5.84 8.73
C ARG A 324 -1.66 6.68 7.50
N LEU A 325 -0.39 7.00 7.30
CA LEU A 325 0.05 7.77 6.15
C LEU A 325 0.48 6.85 5.01
N VAL A 326 -0.05 7.13 3.82
CA VAL A 326 0.38 6.51 2.57
C VAL A 326 0.64 7.59 1.53
N ASP A 327 1.91 7.90 1.30
CA ASP A 327 2.32 8.96 0.38
C ASP A 327 2.01 8.63 -1.10
N LYS A 328 1.73 7.37 -1.40
CA LYS A 328 1.35 6.94 -2.76
C LYS A 328 -0.10 7.26 -3.12
N ILE A 329 -0.98 7.54 -2.16
CA ILE A 329 -2.33 8.03 -2.47
C ILE A 329 -2.21 9.42 -3.10
N THR A 330 -2.59 9.53 -4.37
CA THR A 330 -2.42 10.76 -5.16
C THR A 330 -3.49 11.80 -4.84
N ASN A 331 -3.22 13.06 -5.24
CA ASN A 331 -4.19 14.16 -5.20
C ASN A 331 -4.76 14.45 -6.60
N ALA A 332 -4.65 13.51 -7.52
CA ALA A 332 -5.06 13.64 -8.91
C ALA A 332 -5.76 12.36 -9.37
N GLU A 333 -6.63 11.82 -8.52
CA GLU A 333 -7.49 10.71 -8.89
C GLU A 333 -8.62 11.18 -9.81
N ALA A 334 -8.92 10.39 -10.83
CA ALA A 334 -10.11 10.60 -11.63
C ALA A 334 -11.36 10.40 -10.77
N ARG A 335 -12.44 11.09 -11.13
CA ARG A 335 -13.72 10.91 -10.47
C ARG A 335 -14.21 9.47 -10.61
N VAL A 336 -14.62 8.88 -9.51
CA VAL A 336 -15.31 7.58 -9.45
C VAL A 336 -16.80 7.82 -9.64
N VAL A 337 -17.46 7.07 -10.52
CA VAL A 337 -18.87 7.21 -10.88
C VAL A 337 -19.65 5.91 -10.73
#